data_92d161734c93ba7b289632df4ddfb75d
#
_entry.id   92d161734c93ba7b289632df4ddfb75d
#
_cell.length_a   1.000
_cell.length_b   1.000
_cell.length_c   1.000
_cell.angle_alpha   90.00
_cell.angle_beta   90.00
_cell.angle_gamma   90.00
#
_symmetry.space_group_name_H-M   'P 1'
#
loop_
_entity.id
_entity.type
_entity.pdbx_description
1 polymer ?
#
loop_
_entity_poly.entity_id
_entity_poly.type
_entity_poly.pdbx_seq_one_letter_code
_entity_poly.pdbx_strand_id
1 'polypeptide(L)'
;MKNTLLNIYEKDGTKKLISSLVSILVGLVVGAIVVAIVGLCKDTITGKGIWDGVRIIFGGILVTGRGETGDLLWGFNPRAMGDMLFRATPLIMTGLSVAVANKTGLFNIGAPGQYLMGTLASLVIALGIPAGLLPQWFHWMLAFLGGMAAGAIWGCLPGMLKAFLNINEVLACIMTNWIAANVVTWGFDVSDFKNAVEGTKTGYIYKTSYGRVLVDNEWTYVDGLGISTSKMGLDKIFPDSQINGGIIVAILIAIAMYILMTKTTLGYQLKACGSNRHAARYAGIDDKRNIVLSMAIAGALSGGGAALYWLSGNTEFFWSTYQALPAIGFNGIPVALLAINNPIGVIFSGIFMSMLNVVGQQLTGFTAYNEYITDVIIAVIVYLSAFSLVIRMLLTRKQRTTTNVNAEPARPENETEKGGEQA
;
A
#
# COMPACT_ATOMS: atom_id res chain seq x y z
N MET A 1 -27.69 23.32 11.86
CA MET A 1 -27.11 21.95 11.83
C MET A 1 -27.43 21.20 10.53
N LYS A 2 -28.68 21.13 10.06
CA LYS A 2 -29.02 20.39 8.83
C LYS A 2 -28.37 20.97 7.57
N ASN A 3 -28.27 22.27 7.41
CA ASN A 3 -27.62 22.94 6.27
C ASN A 3 -26.10 22.85 6.32
N THR A 4 -25.49 22.78 7.51
CA THR A 4 -24.05 22.62 7.67
C THR A 4 -23.61 21.19 7.30
N LEU A 5 -24.40 20.18 7.66
CA LEU A 5 -24.17 18.78 7.27
C LEU A 5 -24.36 18.57 5.77
N LEU A 6 -25.36 19.22 5.15
CA LEU A 6 -25.57 19.21 3.70
C LEU A 6 -24.38 19.84 2.96
N ASN A 7 -23.87 20.99 3.40
CA ASN A 7 -22.72 21.66 2.80
C ASN A 7 -21.41 20.85 2.95
N ILE A 8 -21.27 20.08 4.03
CA ILE A 8 -20.12 19.16 4.22
C ILE A 8 -20.26 17.96 3.28
N TYR A 9 -21.48 17.43 3.12
CA TYR A 9 -21.77 16.32 2.22
C TYR A 9 -21.57 16.68 0.74
N GLU A 10 -21.83 17.93 0.35
CA GLU A 10 -21.69 18.40 -1.03
C GLU A 10 -20.24 18.54 -1.51
N LYS A 11 -19.27 18.60 -0.60
CA LYS A 11 -17.85 18.64 -0.97
C LYS A 11 -17.43 17.34 -1.66
N ASP A 12 -16.78 17.44 -2.82
CA ASP A 12 -16.28 16.31 -3.61
C ASP A 12 -15.39 15.34 -2.80
N GLY A 13 -14.62 15.87 -1.84
CA GLY A 13 -13.80 15.08 -0.92
C GLY A 13 -14.62 14.19 0.01
N THR A 14 -15.73 14.72 0.55
CA THR A 14 -16.63 14.00 1.46
C THR A 14 -17.37 12.89 0.73
N LYS A 15 -17.84 13.15 -0.50
CA LYS A 15 -18.49 12.12 -1.35
C LYS A 15 -17.54 10.96 -1.68
N LYS A 16 -16.27 11.26 -1.94
CA LYS A 16 -15.23 10.23 -2.17
C LYS A 16 -15.02 9.39 -0.92
N LEU A 17 -14.92 10.01 0.24
CA LEU A 17 -14.72 9.33 1.52
C LEU A 17 -15.91 8.43 1.87
N ILE A 18 -17.14 8.94 1.72
CA ILE A 18 -18.35 8.16 1.97
C ILE A 18 -18.45 6.98 1.00
N SER A 19 -18.17 7.18 -0.29
CA SER A 19 -18.17 6.09 -1.28
C SER A 19 -17.16 5.00 -0.93
N SER A 20 -15.96 5.36 -0.47
CA SER A 20 -14.94 4.41 0.00
C SER A 20 -15.41 3.64 1.24
N LEU A 21 -15.96 4.34 2.24
CA LEU A 21 -16.48 3.70 3.46
C LEU A 21 -17.64 2.74 3.18
N VAL A 22 -18.55 3.11 2.29
CA VAL A 22 -19.67 2.24 1.87
C VAL A 22 -19.12 1.00 1.17
N SER A 23 -18.13 1.15 0.28
CA SER A 23 -17.50 0.00 -0.41
C SER A 23 -16.82 -0.95 0.57
N ILE A 24 -16.13 -0.42 1.59
CA ILE A 24 -15.51 -1.19 2.67
C ILE A 24 -16.59 -1.98 3.45
N LEU A 25 -17.65 -1.29 3.86
CA LEU A 25 -18.72 -1.91 4.66
C LEU A 25 -19.43 -3.02 3.87
N VAL A 26 -19.74 -2.78 2.60
CA VAL A 26 -20.32 -3.80 1.71
C VAL A 26 -19.34 -4.99 1.57
N GLY A 27 -18.05 -4.71 1.40
CA GLY A 27 -17.03 -5.74 1.33
C GLY A 27 -16.93 -6.61 2.59
N LEU A 28 -16.97 -5.97 3.78
CA LEU A 28 -16.99 -6.70 5.06
C LEU A 28 -18.25 -7.56 5.22
N VAL A 29 -19.41 -7.05 4.83
CA VAL A 29 -20.67 -7.83 4.86
C VAL A 29 -20.60 -9.02 3.94
N VAL A 30 -20.11 -8.85 2.70
CA VAL A 30 -19.93 -9.96 1.77
C VAL A 30 -18.88 -10.94 2.28
N GLY A 31 -17.79 -10.46 2.88
CA GLY A 31 -16.79 -11.28 3.55
C GLY A 31 -17.41 -12.15 4.67
N ALA A 32 -18.27 -11.55 5.49
CA ALA A 32 -18.99 -12.28 6.54
C ALA A 32 -19.94 -13.36 5.96
N ILE A 33 -20.61 -13.06 4.85
CA ILE A 33 -21.45 -14.02 4.12
C ILE A 33 -20.59 -15.19 3.60
N VAL A 34 -19.42 -14.90 3.01
CA VAL A 34 -18.49 -15.94 2.53
C VAL A 34 -18.05 -16.83 3.66
N VAL A 35 -17.67 -16.28 4.82
CA VAL A 35 -17.30 -17.06 6.01
C VAL A 35 -18.47 -17.92 6.47
N ALA A 36 -19.69 -17.39 6.52
CA ALA A 36 -20.87 -18.15 6.90
C ALA A 36 -21.13 -19.33 5.94
N ILE A 37 -21.07 -19.09 4.60
CA ILE A 37 -21.26 -20.12 3.59
C ILE A 37 -20.21 -21.22 3.72
N VAL A 38 -18.93 -20.86 3.80
CA VAL A 38 -17.83 -21.84 3.93
C VAL A 38 -17.96 -22.61 5.26
N GLY A 39 -18.36 -21.95 6.33
CA GLY A 39 -18.61 -22.61 7.61
C GLY A 39 -19.76 -23.63 7.56
N LEU A 40 -20.81 -23.33 6.81
CA LEU A 40 -21.93 -24.27 6.59
C LEU A 40 -21.57 -25.46 5.70
N CYS A 41 -20.62 -25.26 4.76
CA CYS A 41 -20.17 -26.32 3.85
C CYS A 41 -19.09 -27.22 4.46
N LYS A 42 -18.56 -26.89 5.65
CA LYS A 42 -17.46 -27.62 6.28
C LYS A 42 -17.90 -28.26 7.59
N ASP A 43 -18.05 -29.57 7.61
CA ASP A 43 -18.53 -30.33 8.79
C ASP A 43 -17.68 -30.13 10.05
N THR A 44 -16.42 -29.68 9.90
CA THR A 44 -15.52 -29.43 11.02
C THR A 44 -15.79 -28.12 11.77
N ILE A 45 -16.65 -27.24 11.21
CA ILE A 45 -16.95 -25.92 11.79
C ILE A 45 -18.34 -25.96 12.43
N THR A 46 -18.36 -25.78 13.74
CA THR A 46 -19.62 -25.71 14.50
C THR A 46 -20.35 -24.39 14.28
N GLY A 47 -21.65 -24.35 14.56
CA GLY A 47 -22.43 -23.10 14.46
C GLY A 47 -21.84 -21.96 15.32
N LYS A 48 -21.26 -22.28 16.50
CA LYS A 48 -20.51 -21.32 17.32
C LYS A 48 -19.26 -20.83 16.58
N GLY A 49 -18.53 -21.72 15.89
CA GLY A 49 -17.35 -21.36 15.11
C GLY A 49 -17.70 -20.45 13.93
N ILE A 50 -18.86 -20.64 13.29
CA ILE A 50 -19.34 -19.73 12.23
C ILE A 50 -19.63 -18.35 12.78
N TRP A 51 -20.33 -18.27 13.92
CA TRP A 51 -20.66 -17.01 14.58
C TRP A 51 -19.41 -16.26 15.04
N ASP A 52 -18.45 -16.97 15.66
CA ASP A 52 -17.16 -16.42 16.03
C ASP A 52 -16.40 -15.88 14.81
N GLY A 53 -16.39 -16.63 13.71
CA GLY A 53 -15.77 -16.20 12.45
C GLY A 53 -16.35 -14.89 11.91
N VAL A 54 -17.68 -14.78 11.89
CA VAL A 54 -18.36 -13.54 11.48
C VAL A 54 -17.98 -12.37 12.39
N ARG A 55 -17.99 -12.58 13.72
CA ARG A 55 -17.61 -11.53 14.69
C ARG A 55 -16.14 -11.09 14.53
N ILE A 56 -15.23 -12.02 14.26
CA ILE A 56 -13.81 -11.74 14.03
C ILE A 56 -13.61 -10.86 12.79
N ILE A 57 -14.38 -11.03 11.70
CA ILE A 57 -14.26 -10.18 10.51
C ILE A 57 -14.50 -8.70 10.85
N PHE A 58 -15.46 -8.40 11.69
CA PHE A 58 -15.79 -7.01 12.05
C PHE A 58 -14.92 -6.42 13.16
N GLY A 59 -14.42 -7.25 14.07
CA GLY A 59 -13.75 -6.76 15.26
C GLY A 59 -12.51 -7.57 15.69
N GLY A 60 -11.97 -8.45 14.85
CA GLY A 60 -10.89 -9.37 15.21
C GLY A 60 -9.64 -8.71 15.78
N ILE A 61 -9.37 -7.46 15.42
CA ILE A 61 -8.24 -6.70 16.00
C ILE A 61 -8.39 -6.45 17.51
N LEU A 62 -9.61 -6.55 18.03
CA LEU A 62 -9.93 -6.39 19.45
C LEU A 62 -10.04 -7.74 20.17
N VAL A 63 -9.82 -8.86 19.49
CA VAL A 63 -9.83 -10.19 20.15
C VAL A 63 -8.54 -10.38 20.92
N THR A 64 -8.65 -10.61 22.22
CA THR A 64 -7.50 -10.80 23.13
C THR A 64 -7.24 -12.27 23.48
N GLY A 65 -8.21 -13.16 23.26
CA GLY A 65 -8.08 -14.58 23.59
C GLY A 65 -9.42 -15.31 23.61
N ARG A 66 -9.42 -16.50 24.18
CA ARG A 66 -10.61 -17.27 24.54
C ARG A 66 -10.70 -17.43 26.06
N GLY A 67 -11.89 -17.24 26.61
CA GLY A 67 -12.19 -17.54 28.01
C GLY A 67 -12.30 -19.05 28.28
N GLU A 68 -12.41 -19.42 29.55
CA GLU A 68 -12.59 -20.82 29.99
C GLU A 68 -13.84 -21.48 29.38
N THR A 69 -14.89 -20.69 29.11
CA THR A 69 -16.13 -21.12 28.44
C THR A 69 -15.97 -21.30 26.93
N GLY A 70 -14.77 -21.03 26.40
CA GLY A 70 -14.49 -21.06 24.96
C GLY A 70 -15.08 -19.88 24.17
N ASP A 71 -15.54 -18.83 24.85
CA ASP A 71 -16.02 -17.61 24.21
C ASP A 71 -14.87 -16.65 23.91
N LEU A 72 -15.02 -15.85 22.82
CA LEU A 72 -14.03 -14.83 22.46
C LEU A 72 -14.01 -13.72 23.50
N LEU A 73 -12.82 -13.41 24.00
CA LEU A 73 -12.58 -12.27 24.87
C LEU A 73 -12.27 -11.04 24.02
N TRP A 74 -12.97 -9.96 24.30
CA TRP A 74 -12.88 -8.70 23.58
C TRP A 74 -12.25 -7.64 24.46
N GLY A 75 -11.24 -6.93 23.94
CA GLY A 75 -10.57 -5.87 24.66
C GLY A 75 -9.54 -5.18 23.79
N PHE A 76 -8.82 -4.25 24.38
CA PHE A 76 -7.69 -3.63 23.71
C PHE A 76 -6.56 -4.65 23.54
N ASN A 77 -6.19 -4.94 22.29
CA ASN A 77 -5.12 -5.87 21.94
C ASN A 77 -3.93 -5.09 21.36
N PRO A 78 -2.98 -4.66 22.19
CA PRO A 78 -1.85 -3.85 21.75
C PRO A 78 -0.96 -4.59 20.76
N ARG A 79 -0.79 -5.90 20.92
CA ARG A 79 -0.01 -6.73 19.99
C ARG A 79 -0.62 -6.73 18.60
N ALA A 80 -1.90 -7.05 18.46
CA ALA A 80 -2.59 -7.06 17.17
C ALA A 80 -2.59 -5.68 16.51
N MET A 81 -2.77 -4.61 17.29
CA MET A 81 -2.72 -3.24 16.79
C MET A 81 -1.31 -2.84 16.32
N GLY A 82 -0.28 -3.22 17.07
CA GLY A 82 1.10 -2.95 16.67
C GLY A 82 1.51 -3.74 15.42
N ASP A 83 1.12 -5.01 15.32
CA ASP A 83 1.37 -5.84 14.14
C ASP A 83 0.62 -5.31 12.91
N MET A 84 -0.59 -4.78 13.09
CA MET A 84 -1.33 -4.07 12.04
C MET A 84 -0.55 -2.86 11.53
N LEU A 85 -0.03 -2.01 12.40
CA LEU A 85 0.74 -0.82 12.00
C LEU A 85 2.06 -1.19 11.32
N PHE A 86 2.73 -2.25 11.79
CA PHE A 86 3.92 -2.78 11.12
C PHE A 86 3.63 -3.23 9.69
N ARG A 87 2.61 -4.07 9.50
CA ARG A 87 2.21 -4.58 8.18
C ARG A 87 1.64 -3.50 7.27
N ALA A 88 1.05 -2.43 7.83
CA ALA A 88 0.58 -1.28 7.08
C ALA A 88 1.74 -0.51 6.41
N THR A 89 2.94 -0.51 6.99
CA THR A 89 4.09 0.25 6.50
C THR A 89 4.42 -0.04 5.03
N PRO A 90 4.73 -1.27 4.62
CA PRO A 90 5.02 -1.57 3.22
C PRO A 90 3.78 -1.44 2.32
N LEU A 91 2.57 -1.67 2.83
CA LEU A 91 1.32 -1.48 2.07
C LEU A 91 1.04 -0.01 1.74
N ILE A 92 1.34 0.91 2.67
CA ILE A 92 1.25 2.35 2.41
C ILE A 92 2.24 2.73 1.31
N MET A 93 3.48 2.27 1.39
CA MET A 93 4.53 2.61 0.44
C MET A 93 4.24 2.06 -0.97
N THR A 94 3.83 0.81 -1.10
CA THR A 94 3.43 0.21 -2.38
C THR A 94 2.13 0.82 -2.91
N GLY A 95 1.18 1.16 -2.02
CA GLY A 95 -0.02 1.90 -2.36
C GLY A 95 0.27 3.30 -2.92
N LEU A 96 1.22 4.03 -2.32
CA LEU A 96 1.70 5.32 -2.85
C LEU A 96 2.36 5.15 -4.23
N SER A 97 3.16 4.10 -4.41
CA SER A 97 3.78 3.75 -5.68
C SER A 97 2.74 3.65 -6.81
N VAL A 98 1.70 2.85 -6.59
CA VAL A 98 0.62 2.68 -7.57
C VAL A 98 -0.21 3.96 -7.72
N ALA A 99 -0.53 4.66 -6.62
CA ALA A 99 -1.32 5.88 -6.65
C ALA A 99 -0.66 7.00 -7.47
N VAL A 100 0.66 7.16 -7.37
CA VAL A 100 1.42 8.15 -8.14
C VAL A 100 1.41 7.79 -9.62
N ALA A 101 1.69 6.54 -9.98
CA ALA A 101 1.64 6.08 -11.36
C ALA A 101 0.24 6.29 -11.98
N ASN A 102 -0.83 5.91 -11.27
CA ASN A 102 -2.20 6.11 -11.74
C ASN A 102 -2.57 7.58 -11.95
N LYS A 103 -2.07 8.48 -11.10
CA LYS A 103 -2.28 9.95 -11.27
C LYS A 103 -1.59 10.50 -12.52
N THR A 104 -0.60 9.82 -13.02
CA THR A 104 0.16 10.18 -14.22
C THR A 104 -0.27 9.39 -15.46
N GLY A 105 -1.41 8.70 -15.37
CA GLY A 105 -2.00 7.92 -16.46
C GLY A 105 -1.26 6.63 -16.79
N LEU A 106 -0.43 6.13 -15.86
CA LEU A 106 0.31 4.88 -15.98
C LEU A 106 -0.18 3.87 -14.95
N PHE A 107 -0.08 2.59 -15.26
CA PHE A 107 -0.44 1.53 -14.34
C PHE A 107 0.81 0.76 -13.88
N ASN A 108 1.25 1.00 -12.63
CA ASN A 108 2.43 0.35 -12.08
C ASN A 108 2.12 -1.04 -11.50
N ILE A 109 2.00 -2.04 -12.37
CA ILE A 109 1.98 -3.46 -11.96
C ILE A 109 3.40 -4.00 -11.70
N GLY A 110 4.44 -3.17 -11.93
CA GLY A 110 5.85 -3.49 -11.68
C GLY A 110 6.29 -3.36 -10.22
N ALA A 111 5.39 -2.94 -9.33
CA ALA A 111 5.71 -2.75 -7.92
C ALA A 111 6.34 -3.98 -7.24
N PRO A 112 5.94 -5.25 -7.50
CA PRO A 112 6.62 -6.42 -6.93
C PRO A 112 8.09 -6.53 -7.31
N GLY A 113 8.44 -6.31 -8.59
CA GLY A 113 9.85 -6.34 -9.04
C GLY A 113 10.67 -5.18 -8.47
N GLN A 114 10.09 -3.98 -8.42
CA GLN A 114 10.69 -2.81 -7.78
C GLN A 114 10.91 -3.04 -6.27
N TYR A 115 9.97 -3.72 -5.62
CA TYR A 115 10.07 -4.14 -4.22
C TYR A 115 11.23 -5.12 -4.02
N LEU A 116 11.35 -6.15 -4.87
CA LEU A 116 12.45 -7.11 -4.83
C LEU A 116 13.81 -6.45 -5.02
N MET A 117 13.95 -5.55 -5.98
CA MET A 117 15.21 -4.82 -6.18
C MET A 117 15.54 -3.92 -4.99
N GLY A 118 14.53 -3.31 -4.38
CA GLY A 118 14.67 -2.56 -3.13
C GLY A 118 15.11 -3.46 -1.98
N THR A 119 14.57 -4.68 -1.88
CA THR A 119 15.00 -5.70 -0.91
C THR A 119 16.47 -6.03 -1.08
N LEU A 120 16.89 -6.38 -2.31
CA LEU A 120 18.28 -6.73 -2.60
C LEU A 120 19.23 -5.59 -2.18
N ALA A 121 19.00 -4.39 -2.67
CA ALA A 121 19.92 -3.27 -2.42
C ALA A 121 19.97 -2.87 -0.93
N SER A 122 18.81 -2.81 -0.26
CA SER A 122 18.78 -2.45 1.17
C SER A 122 19.49 -3.49 2.03
N LEU A 123 19.30 -4.77 1.75
CA LEU A 123 19.93 -5.85 2.50
C LEU A 123 21.44 -5.97 2.18
N VAL A 124 21.85 -5.81 0.92
CA VAL A 124 23.26 -5.80 0.53
C VAL A 124 24.01 -4.65 1.23
N ILE A 125 23.43 -3.46 1.30
CA ILE A 125 24.04 -2.32 2.02
C ILE A 125 24.05 -2.62 3.52
N ALA A 126 22.96 -3.12 4.06
CA ALA A 126 22.80 -3.39 5.48
C ALA A 126 23.77 -4.47 6.01
N LEU A 127 23.98 -5.51 5.23
CA LEU A 127 24.84 -6.65 5.61
C LEU A 127 26.28 -6.49 5.11
N GLY A 128 26.48 -5.70 4.05
CA GLY A 128 27.80 -5.52 3.42
C GLY A 128 28.72 -4.52 4.13
N ILE A 129 28.15 -3.48 4.75
CA ILE A 129 28.93 -2.51 5.49
C ILE A 129 29.19 -3.04 6.90
N PRO A 130 30.47 -3.13 7.33
CA PRO A 130 30.82 -3.60 8.66
C PRO A 130 30.14 -2.75 9.76
N ALA A 131 29.60 -3.42 10.76
CA ALA A 131 29.07 -2.75 11.93
C ALA A 131 30.18 -1.98 12.66
N GLY A 132 29.84 -0.75 13.13
CA GLY A 132 30.79 0.15 13.80
C GLY A 132 31.60 1.04 12.85
N LEU A 133 31.60 0.79 11.54
CA LEU A 133 32.24 1.70 10.56
C LEU A 133 31.50 3.02 10.42
N LEU A 134 30.16 2.96 10.50
CA LEU A 134 29.27 4.11 10.40
C LEU A 134 28.36 4.18 11.62
N PRO A 135 27.90 5.38 12.03
CA PRO A 135 26.85 5.49 13.04
C PRO A 135 25.59 4.71 12.58
N GLN A 136 24.94 3.97 13.49
CA GLN A 136 23.82 3.09 13.19
C GLN A 136 22.70 3.78 12.41
N TRP A 137 22.32 5.01 12.81
CA TRP A 137 21.29 5.79 12.13
C TRP A 137 21.66 6.15 10.68
N PHE A 138 22.96 6.43 10.43
CA PHE A 138 23.44 6.77 9.08
C PHE A 138 23.52 5.53 8.19
N HIS A 139 23.99 4.40 8.73
CA HIS A 139 24.00 3.11 8.04
C HIS A 139 22.58 2.67 7.65
N TRP A 140 21.62 2.78 8.59
CA TRP A 140 20.22 2.52 8.30
C TRP A 140 19.67 3.44 7.20
N MET A 141 19.96 4.74 7.29
CA MET A 141 19.53 5.70 6.28
C MET A 141 20.11 5.37 4.90
N LEU A 142 21.38 4.98 4.83
CA LEU A 142 22.04 4.58 3.58
C LEU A 142 21.38 3.32 2.98
N ALA A 143 21.10 2.32 3.79
CA ALA A 143 20.40 1.11 3.36
C ALA A 143 18.97 1.41 2.88
N PHE A 144 18.24 2.28 3.59
CA PHE A 144 16.90 2.71 3.19
C PHE A 144 16.91 3.47 1.87
N LEU A 145 17.78 4.47 1.72
CA LEU A 145 17.91 5.25 0.48
C LEU A 145 18.43 4.39 -0.68
N GLY A 146 19.31 3.43 -0.41
CA GLY A 146 19.78 2.45 -1.39
C GLY A 146 18.64 1.59 -1.93
N GLY A 147 17.75 1.13 -1.05
CA GLY A 147 16.53 0.41 -1.45
C GLY A 147 15.59 1.27 -2.31
N MET A 148 15.38 2.53 -1.93
CA MET A 148 14.62 3.49 -2.74
C MET A 148 15.26 3.73 -4.12
N ALA A 149 16.57 3.93 -4.16
CA ALA A 149 17.31 4.19 -5.41
C ALA A 149 17.25 2.99 -6.35
N ALA A 150 17.45 1.78 -5.85
CA ALA A 150 17.35 0.55 -6.65
C ALA A 150 15.94 0.35 -7.21
N GLY A 151 14.92 0.55 -6.39
CA GLY A 151 13.53 0.55 -6.84
C GLY A 151 13.26 1.61 -7.92
N ALA A 152 13.80 2.83 -7.76
CA ALA A 152 13.68 3.92 -8.74
C ALA A 152 14.31 3.54 -10.08
N ILE A 153 15.56 3.06 -10.06
CA ILE A 153 16.29 2.63 -11.26
C ILE A 153 15.51 1.51 -11.97
N TRP A 154 15.02 0.53 -11.20
CA TRP A 154 14.22 -0.56 -11.76
C TRP A 154 12.90 -0.06 -12.36
N GLY A 155 12.25 0.89 -11.71
CA GLY A 155 11.04 1.54 -12.22
C GLY A 155 11.28 2.37 -13.49
N CYS A 156 12.49 2.93 -13.68
CA CYS A 156 12.84 3.63 -14.91
C CYS A 156 12.77 2.73 -16.16
N LEU A 157 13.06 1.43 -16.03
CA LEU A 157 13.08 0.52 -17.18
C LEU A 157 11.73 0.47 -17.92
N PRO A 158 10.61 0.07 -17.29
CA PRO A 158 9.31 0.10 -17.96
C PRO A 158 8.89 1.52 -18.35
N GLY A 159 9.30 2.54 -17.58
CA GLY A 159 9.06 3.94 -17.91
C GLY A 159 9.75 4.35 -19.21
N MET A 160 11.01 3.98 -19.42
CA MET A 160 11.75 4.24 -20.66
C MET A 160 11.17 3.48 -21.86
N LEU A 161 10.83 2.19 -21.67
CA LEU A 161 10.19 1.39 -22.72
C LEU A 161 8.88 2.03 -23.18
N LYS A 162 8.09 2.57 -22.26
CA LYS A 162 6.86 3.31 -22.59
C LYS A 162 7.14 4.64 -23.25
N ALA A 163 8.07 5.43 -22.71
CA ALA A 163 8.31 6.80 -23.17
C ALA A 163 8.96 6.87 -24.59
N PHE A 164 9.90 5.98 -24.87
CA PHE A 164 10.70 6.02 -26.08
C PHE A 164 10.26 5.02 -27.15
N LEU A 165 9.83 3.83 -26.74
CA LEU A 165 9.44 2.75 -27.65
C LEU A 165 7.92 2.55 -27.72
N ASN A 166 7.16 3.30 -26.93
CA ASN A 166 5.68 3.19 -26.81
C ASN A 166 5.19 1.77 -26.50
N ILE A 167 6.02 0.97 -25.84
CA ILE A 167 5.64 -0.37 -25.37
C ILE A 167 4.59 -0.23 -24.27
N ASN A 168 3.65 -1.18 -24.20
CA ASN A 168 2.64 -1.20 -23.13
C ASN A 168 3.34 -1.35 -21.77
N GLU A 169 3.10 -0.41 -20.86
CA GLU A 169 3.72 -0.37 -19.54
C GLU A 169 3.39 -1.60 -18.67
N VAL A 170 2.18 -2.16 -18.82
CA VAL A 170 1.76 -3.37 -18.10
C VAL A 170 2.60 -4.56 -18.51
N LEU A 171 2.78 -4.78 -19.82
CA LEU A 171 3.61 -5.85 -20.35
C LEU A 171 5.08 -5.69 -19.94
N ALA A 172 5.63 -4.47 -20.05
CA ALA A 172 6.99 -4.18 -19.64
C ALA A 172 7.18 -4.44 -18.12
N CYS A 173 6.24 -4.04 -17.28
CA CYS A 173 6.26 -4.28 -15.84
C CYS A 173 6.21 -5.77 -15.49
N ILE A 174 5.36 -6.56 -16.16
CA ILE A 174 5.27 -8.02 -15.90
C ILE A 174 6.62 -8.68 -16.23
N MET A 175 7.22 -8.34 -17.36
CA MET A 175 8.52 -8.90 -17.74
C MET A 175 9.64 -8.50 -16.76
N THR A 176 9.69 -7.23 -16.37
CA THR A 176 10.70 -6.75 -15.41
C THR A 176 10.50 -7.33 -14.01
N ASN A 177 9.27 -7.68 -13.60
CA ASN A 177 9.04 -8.38 -12.33
C ASN A 177 9.75 -9.74 -12.26
N TRP A 178 9.62 -10.55 -13.32
CA TRP A 178 10.28 -11.86 -13.37
C TRP A 178 11.80 -11.77 -13.52
N ILE A 179 12.28 -10.75 -14.24
CA ILE A 179 13.71 -10.48 -14.31
C ILE A 179 14.23 -10.11 -12.92
N ALA A 180 13.51 -9.22 -12.17
CA ALA A 180 13.87 -8.86 -10.80
C ALA A 180 13.93 -10.08 -9.87
N ALA A 181 12.96 -10.98 -9.96
CA ALA A 181 12.95 -12.21 -9.16
C ALA A 181 14.22 -13.06 -9.36
N ASN A 182 14.62 -13.24 -10.63
CA ASN A 182 15.83 -13.98 -10.95
C ASN A 182 17.12 -13.24 -10.53
N VAL A 183 17.18 -11.91 -10.72
CA VAL A 183 18.33 -11.08 -10.31
C VAL A 183 18.50 -11.14 -8.79
N VAL A 184 17.43 -11.09 -8.02
CA VAL A 184 17.47 -11.15 -6.55
C VAL A 184 17.94 -12.53 -6.08
N THR A 185 17.41 -13.60 -6.66
CA THR A 185 17.87 -14.96 -6.37
C THR A 185 19.37 -15.11 -6.66
N TRP A 186 19.80 -14.74 -7.87
CA TRP A 186 21.20 -14.78 -8.23
C TRP A 186 22.08 -13.93 -7.31
N GLY A 187 21.63 -12.69 -7.00
CA GLY A 187 22.38 -11.76 -6.16
C GLY A 187 22.62 -12.29 -4.74
N PHE A 188 21.62 -12.91 -4.12
CA PHE A 188 21.82 -13.53 -2.81
C PHE A 188 22.55 -14.88 -2.87
N ASP A 189 22.35 -15.64 -3.94
CA ASP A 189 23.00 -16.95 -4.09
C ASP A 189 24.51 -16.85 -4.26
N VAL A 190 24.99 -15.81 -4.94
CA VAL A 190 26.44 -15.55 -5.09
C VAL A 190 27.03 -14.72 -3.94
N SER A 191 26.21 -14.17 -3.03
CA SER A 191 26.67 -13.32 -1.95
C SER A 191 27.07 -14.10 -0.70
N ASP A 192 27.94 -13.52 0.12
CA ASP A 192 28.32 -14.04 1.44
C ASP A 192 27.35 -13.61 2.54
N PHE A 193 26.21 -12.99 2.19
CA PHE A 193 25.22 -12.46 3.15
C PHE A 193 24.21 -13.51 3.61
N LYS A 194 24.59 -14.78 3.54
CA LYS A 194 23.77 -15.93 3.92
C LYS A 194 23.75 -16.13 5.43
N ASN A 195 22.64 -16.66 5.91
CA ASN A 195 22.54 -17.10 7.30
C ASN A 195 23.45 -18.35 7.51
N ALA A 196 24.17 -18.38 8.61
CA ALA A 196 25.07 -19.48 8.93
C ALA A 196 24.35 -20.82 9.16
N VAL A 197 23.07 -20.79 9.57
CA VAL A 197 22.26 -21.99 9.87
C VAL A 197 21.41 -22.39 8.67
N GLU A 198 20.77 -21.41 8.01
CA GLU A 198 19.88 -21.63 6.87
C GLU A 198 20.40 -20.87 5.65
N GLY A 199 21.16 -21.55 4.80
CA GLY A 199 21.83 -20.96 3.64
C GLY A 199 20.92 -20.35 2.57
N THR A 200 19.60 -20.48 2.68
CA THR A 200 18.60 -19.85 1.81
C THR A 200 17.95 -18.61 2.43
N LYS A 201 18.42 -18.18 3.58
CA LYS A 201 18.03 -16.94 4.25
C LYS A 201 19.19 -15.96 4.31
N THR A 202 18.85 -14.67 4.35
CA THR A 202 19.84 -13.63 4.60
C THR A 202 20.30 -13.64 6.04
N GLY A 203 21.52 -13.13 6.29
CA GLY A 203 22.01 -12.90 7.64
C GLY A 203 21.08 -11.99 8.47
N TYR A 204 21.24 -12.06 9.77
CA TYR A 204 20.37 -11.33 10.70
C TYR A 204 20.60 -9.81 10.65
N ILE A 205 19.54 -9.07 10.35
CA ILE A 205 19.42 -7.66 10.69
C ILE A 205 18.61 -7.61 11.99
N TYR A 206 19.22 -8.04 13.07
CA TYR A 206 18.44 -8.26 14.28
C TYR A 206 18.32 -6.99 15.12
N LYS A 207 17.10 -6.82 15.74
CA LYS A 207 16.83 -6.03 16.94
C LYS A 207 17.99 -5.09 17.26
N THR A 208 17.92 -3.87 17.23
CA THR A 208 18.87 -2.84 17.74
C THR A 208 20.26 -3.30 18.22
N SER A 209 20.56 -4.59 18.27
CA SER A 209 21.65 -5.19 19.00
C SER A 209 22.66 -6.00 18.20
N TYR A 210 22.38 -6.39 16.97
CA TYR A 210 23.32 -7.22 16.19
C TYR A 210 23.87 -6.47 14.98
N GLY A 211 25.17 -6.48 14.85
CA GLY A 211 25.86 -5.99 13.67
C GLY A 211 26.94 -6.97 13.23
N ARG A 212 27.38 -6.87 11.98
CA ARG A 212 28.43 -7.69 11.39
C ARG A 212 29.77 -6.96 11.49
N VAL A 213 30.75 -7.57 12.11
CA VAL A 213 32.13 -7.06 12.26
C VAL A 213 33.11 -8.05 11.68
N LEU A 214 34.16 -7.57 11.03
CA LEU A 214 35.26 -8.38 10.57
C LEU A 214 36.25 -8.56 11.74
N VAL A 215 36.34 -9.80 12.26
CA VAL A 215 37.28 -10.19 13.31
C VAL A 215 38.17 -11.28 12.72
N ASP A 216 39.50 -11.10 12.76
CA ASP A 216 40.50 -12.06 12.25
C ASP A 216 40.24 -12.52 10.81
N ASN A 217 39.80 -11.61 9.95
CA ASN A 217 39.41 -11.87 8.55
C ASN A 217 38.13 -12.70 8.36
N GLU A 218 37.38 -12.97 9.43
CA GLU A 218 36.06 -13.60 9.40
C GLU A 218 34.95 -12.66 9.83
N TRP A 219 33.80 -12.75 9.16
CA TRP A 219 32.63 -11.93 9.51
C TRP A 219 31.89 -12.52 10.71
N THR A 220 31.91 -11.80 11.81
CA THR A 220 31.24 -12.20 13.06
C THR A 220 30.13 -11.24 13.41
N TYR A 221 29.03 -11.72 14.01
CA TYR A 221 27.96 -10.91 14.54
C TYR A 221 28.26 -10.49 15.98
N VAL A 222 28.16 -9.19 16.25
CA VAL A 222 28.43 -8.61 17.57
C VAL A 222 27.22 -7.85 18.08
N ASP A 223 26.89 -8.06 19.34
CA ASP A 223 25.83 -7.35 20.05
C ASP A 223 26.05 -5.83 20.08
N GLY A 224 24.97 -5.06 19.98
CA GLY A 224 25.00 -3.61 20.12
C GLY A 224 25.30 -2.83 18.83
N LEU A 225 25.54 -3.49 17.72
CA LEU A 225 25.93 -2.85 16.46
C LEU A 225 24.88 -3.01 15.33
N GLY A 226 23.69 -3.46 15.64
CA GLY A 226 22.63 -3.68 14.66
C GLY A 226 22.08 -2.39 14.05
N ILE A 227 21.61 -2.49 12.82
CA ILE A 227 21.05 -1.37 12.04
C ILE A 227 19.54 -1.47 11.87
N SER A 228 18.87 -2.27 12.68
CA SER A 228 17.42 -2.42 12.58
C SER A 228 16.69 -1.09 12.82
N THR A 229 15.52 -0.95 12.19
CA THR A 229 14.67 0.24 12.35
C THR A 229 14.31 0.43 13.82
N SER A 230 14.66 1.59 14.40
CA SER A 230 14.35 1.93 15.78
C SER A 230 12.85 1.85 16.05
N LYS A 231 12.48 1.35 17.22
CA LYS A 231 11.08 1.30 17.68
C LYS A 231 10.50 2.66 18.06
N MET A 232 11.37 3.68 18.28
CA MET A 232 10.98 5.07 18.61
C MET A 232 9.98 5.19 19.78
N GLY A 233 10.02 4.24 20.73
CA GLY A 233 9.12 4.22 21.90
C GLY A 233 7.71 3.67 21.62
N LEU A 234 7.41 3.23 20.41
CA LEU A 234 6.12 2.62 20.06
C LEU A 234 5.91 1.26 20.75
N ASP A 235 6.98 0.57 21.11
CA ASP A 235 6.98 -0.66 21.89
C ASP A 235 6.39 -0.50 23.30
N LYS A 236 6.45 0.71 23.88
CA LYS A 236 5.80 1.02 25.16
C LYS A 236 4.28 1.12 25.02
N ILE A 237 3.78 1.56 23.87
CA ILE A 237 2.35 1.70 23.59
C ILE A 237 1.78 0.37 23.10
N PHE A 238 2.55 -0.38 22.31
CA PHE A 238 2.17 -1.66 21.72
C PHE A 238 3.18 -2.75 22.10
N PRO A 239 3.17 -3.21 23.36
CA PRO A 239 4.08 -4.25 23.83
C PRO A 239 3.89 -5.56 23.05
N ASP A 240 4.95 -6.36 22.95
CA ASP A 240 5.00 -7.67 22.30
C ASP A 240 4.61 -7.67 20.81
N SER A 241 4.61 -6.50 20.16
CA SER A 241 4.30 -6.33 18.74
C SER A 241 5.54 -6.14 17.88
N GLN A 242 5.37 -6.34 16.58
CA GLN A 242 6.40 -6.12 15.56
C GLN A 242 6.59 -4.64 15.17
N ILE A 243 5.87 -3.71 15.80
CA ILE A 243 5.88 -2.29 15.46
C ILE A 243 7.28 -1.69 15.56
N ASN A 244 7.58 -0.80 14.62
CA ASN A 244 8.80 0.03 14.63
C ASN A 244 8.52 1.41 14.02
N GLY A 245 9.51 2.30 14.06
CA GLY A 245 9.41 3.66 13.52
C GLY A 245 9.19 3.75 12.01
N GLY A 246 9.25 2.64 11.27
CA GLY A 246 9.01 2.62 9.83
C GLY A 246 7.62 3.15 9.45
N ILE A 247 6.60 2.96 10.29
CA ILE A 247 5.27 3.51 10.04
C ILE A 247 5.29 5.05 10.03
N ILE A 248 6.06 5.68 10.91
CA ILE A 248 6.20 7.13 10.96
C ILE A 248 6.87 7.63 9.68
N VAL A 249 7.92 6.93 9.22
CA VAL A 249 8.59 7.25 7.95
C VAL A 249 7.63 7.11 6.77
N ALA A 250 6.85 6.05 6.71
CA ALA A 250 5.86 5.85 5.63
C ALA A 250 4.78 6.95 5.63
N ILE A 251 4.29 7.38 6.79
CA ILE A 251 3.33 8.49 6.92
C ILE A 251 3.97 9.81 6.45
N LEU A 252 5.20 10.09 6.85
CA LEU A 252 5.92 11.30 6.42
C LEU A 252 6.13 11.31 4.90
N ILE A 253 6.47 10.17 4.30
CA ILE A 253 6.59 10.03 2.85
C ILE A 253 5.22 10.23 2.18
N ALA A 254 4.13 9.71 2.74
CA ALA A 254 2.79 9.92 2.21
C ALA A 254 2.40 11.41 2.20
N ILE A 255 2.73 12.13 3.26
CA ILE A 255 2.53 13.60 3.35
C ILE A 255 3.42 14.32 2.32
N ALA A 256 4.68 13.94 2.19
CA ALA A 256 5.59 14.50 1.19
C ALA A 256 5.07 14.26 -0.24
N MET A 257 4.56 13.07 -0.54
CA MET A 257 3.94 12.75 -1.81
C MET A 257 2.65 13.52 -2.06
N TYR A 258 1.85 13.76 -1.03
CA TYR A 258 0.68 14.64 -1.12
C TYR A 258 1.10 16.07 -1.50
N ILE A 259 2.10 16.63 -0.82
CA ILE A 259 2.63 17.97 -1.13
C ILE A 259 3.19 18.00 -2.55
N LEU A 260 4.03 17.02 -2.93
CA LEU A 260 4.60 16.91 -4.26
C LEU A 260 3.50 16.93 -5.34
N MET A 261 2.49 16.08 -5.18
CA MET A 261 1.43 15.94 -6.19
C MET A 261 0.46 17.12 -6.23
N THR A 262 0.28 17.87 -5.12
CA THR A 262 -0.75 18.93 -5.05
C THR A 262 -0.20 20.35 -5.06
N LYS A 263 1.04 20.55 -4.61
CA LYS A 263 1.61 21.90 -4.35
C LYS A 263 2.84 22.20 -5.21
N THR A 264 3.35 21.27 -6.02
CA THR A 264 4.55 21.50 -6.83
C THR A 264 4.25 21.52 -8.34
N THR A 265 5.12 22.20 -9.08
CA THR A 265 5.08 22.24 -10.56
C THR A 265 5.27 20.86 -11.17
N LEU A 266 6.13 20.03 -10.57
CA LEU A 266 6.33 18.65 -10.98
C LEU A 266 5.04 17.82 -10.87
N GLY A 267 4.35 17.89 -9.72
CA GLY A 267 3.08 17.20 -9.52
C GLY A 267 1.99 17.68 -10.48
N TYR A 268 2.02 18.95 -10.87
CA TYR A 268 1.14 19.49 -11.91
C TYR A 268 1.45 18.86 -13.28
N GLN A 269 2.73 18.86 -13.70
CA GLN A 269 3.18 18.29 -14.98
C GLN A 269 2.83 16.79 -15.07
N LEU A 270 3.08 16.03 -14.02
CA LEU A 270 2.73 14.61 -13.93
C LEU A 270 1.23 14.38 -14.15
N LYS A 271 0.37 15.12 -13.47
CA LYS A 271 -1.09 15.02 -13.62
C LYS A 271 -1.57 15.49 -15.00
N ALA A 272 -0.98 16.55 -15.54
CA ALA A 272 -1.30 17.04 -16.87
C ALA A 272 -1.02 15.97 -17.95
N CYS A 273 0.14 15.31 -17.87
CA CYS A 273 0.48 14.18 -18.74
C CYS A 273 -0.50 13.02 -18.60
N GLY A 274 -0.94 12.73 -17.37
CA GLY A 274 -1.92 11.67 -17.09
C GLY A 274 -3.33 11.98 -17.58
N SER A 275 -3.72 13.27 -17.60
CA SER A 275 -5.04 13.69 -18.05
C SER A 275 -5.15 13.70 -19.58
N ASN A 276 -4.20 14.33 -20.25
CA ASN A 276 -4.11 14.35 -21.70
C ASN A 276 -2.66 14.59 -22.14
N ARG A 277 -2.00 13.53 -22.61
CA ARG A 277 -0.59 13.56 -23.02
C ARG A 277 -0.32 14.53 -24.17
N HIS A 278 -1.23 14.60 -25.15
CA HIS A 278 -1.07 15.49 -26.31
C HIS A 278 -1.22 16.96 -25.89
N ALA A 279 -2.24 17.27 -25.10
CA ALA A 279 -2.44 18.63 -24.60
C ALA A 279 -1.26 19.09 -23.72
N ALA A 280 -0.72 18.21 -22.88
CA ALA A 280 0.46 18.50 -22.05
C ALA A 280 1.68 18.87 -22.93
N ARG A 281 1.90 18.13 -24.01
CA ARG A 281 2.99 18.42 -24.98
C ARG A 281 2.80 19.77 -25.66
N TYR A 282 1.58 20.12 -26.09
CA TYR A 282 1.28 21.45 -26.64
C TYR A 282 1.53 22.59 -25.64
N ALA A 283 1.34 22.31 -24.34
CA ALA A 283 1.65 23.25 -23.27
C ALA A 283 3.15 23.30 -22.92
N GLY A 284 4.03 22.67 -23.68
CA GLY A 284 5.48 22.66 -23.47
C GLY A 284 5.97 21.71 -22.37
N ILE A 285 5.13 20.77 -21.92
CA ILE A 285 5.51 19.78 -20.92
C ILE A 285 6.16 18.58 -21.62
N ASP A 286 7.36 18.18 -21.18
CA ASP A 286 8.06 16.99 -21.69
C ASP A 286 7.38 15.72 -21.15
N ASP A 287 6.52 15.13 -21.96
CA ASP A 287 5.76 13.94 -21.63
C ASP A 287 6.64 12.71 -21.42
N LYS A 288 7.73 12.55 -22.20
CA LYS A 288 8.65 11.41 -22.07
C LYS A 288 9.37 11.42 -20.73
N ARG A 289 9.93 12.58 -20.37
CA ARG A 289 10.58 12.78 -19.07
C ARG A 289 9.61 12.51 -17.92
N ASN A 290 8.38 13.01 -17.99
CA ASN A 290 7.39 12.83 -16.94
C ASN A 290 6.92 11.37 -16.80
N ILE A 291 6.82 10.60 -17.88
CA ILE A 291 6.54 9.16 -17.85
C ILE A 291 7.65 8.41 -17.11
N VAL A 292 8.91 8.62 -17.48
CA VAL A 292 10.06 7.95 -16.85
C VAL A 292 10.13 8.33 -15.37
N LEU A 293 10.00 9.63 -15.06
CA LEU A 293 10.08 10.13 -13.68
C LEU A 293 8.93 9.61 -12.80
N SER A 294 7.73 9.48 -13.35
CA SER A 294 6.60 8.88 -12.64
C SER A 294 6.88 7.44 -12.23
N MET A 295 7.40 6.63 -13.15
CA MET A 295 7.74 5.24 -12.87
C MET A 295 8.95 5.12 -11.95
N ALA A 296 9.92 6.06 -12.02
CA ALA A 296 11.04 6.13 -11.09
C ALA A 296 10.57 6.45 -9.67
N ILE A 297 9.70 7.44 -9.49
CA ILE A 297 9.11 7.78 -8.18
C ILE A 297 8.30 6.60 -7.64
N ALA A 298 7.48 5.97 -8.48
CA ALA A 298 6.72 4.79 -8.12
C ALA A 298 7.65 3.64 -7.66
N GLY A 299 8.74 3.42 -8.39
CA GLY A 299 9.77 2.43 -8.04
C GLY A 299 10.49 2.76 -6.73
N ALA A 300 10.85 4.02 -6.51
CA ALA A 300 11.46 4.47 -5.26
C ALA A 300 10.56 4.19 -4.05
N LEU A 301 9.26 4.46 -4.17
CA LEU A 301 8.28 4.20 -3.11
C LEU A 301 8.14 2.69 -2.83
N SER A 302 8.07 1.87 -3.87
CA SER A 302 7.99 0.41 -3.71
C SER A 302 9.26 -0.17 -3.09
N GLY A 303 10.45 0.23 -3.57
CA GLY A 303 11.74 -0.17 -2.99
C GLY A 303 11.94 0.33 -1.56
N GLY A 304 11.47 1.55 -1.25
CA GLY A 304 11.46 2.08 0.11
C GLY A 304 10.54 1.28 1.05
N GLY A 305 9.40 0.79 0.54
CA GLY A 305 8.52 -0.12 1.29
C GLY A 305 9.20 -1.43 1.65
N ALA A 306 9.97 -1.99 0.72
CA ALA A 306 10.79 -3.18 0.95
C ALA A 306 11.86 -2.92 2.02
N ALA A 307 12.59 -1.82 1.90
CA ALA A 307 13.61 -1.45 2.87
C ALA A 307 13.02 -1.29 4.28
N LEU A 308 11.89 -0.59 4.45
CA LEU A 308 11.24 -0.44 5.76
C LEU A 308 10.79 -1.77 6.36
N TYR A 309 10.37 -2.72 5.52
CA TYR A 309 9.94 -4.04 5.97
C TYR A 309 11.13 -4.90 6.42
N TRP A 310 12.14 -5.04 5.55
CA TRP A 310 13.27 -5.93 5.81
C TRP A 310 14.28 -5.38 6.81
N LEU A 311 14.48 -4.05 6.86
CA LEU A 311 15.31 -3.40 7.89
C LEU A 311 14.63 -3.36 9.26
N SER A 312 13.43 -3.91 9.43
CA SER A 312 12.76 -4.02 10.73
C SER A 312 13.49 -4.94 11.70
N GLY A 313 14.19 -5.94 11.19
CA GLY A 313 14.83 -6.99 11.99
C GLY A 313 13.84 -8.00 12.60
N ASN A 314 12.57 -8.00 12.14
CA ASN A 314 11.56 -8.93 12.63
C ASN A 314 11.62 -10.29 11.91
N THR A 315 12.16 -10.31 10.69
CA THR A 315 12.29 -11.52 9.86
C THR A 315 13.43 -11.36 8.86
N GLU A 316 14.04 -12.48 8.47
CA GLU A 316 15.05 -12.55 7.42
C GLU A 316 14.37 -12.72 6.05
N PHE A 317 15.06 -12.28 4.99
CA PHE A 317 14.59 -12.53 3.64
C PHE A 317 14.94 -13.95 3.23
N PHE A 318 13.94 -14.71 2.82
CA PHE A 318 14.10 -16.04 2.25
C PHE A 318 14.04 -15.95 0.72
N TRP A 319 15.02 -16.53 0.04
CA TRP A 319 15.01 -16.65 -1.42
C TRP A 319 14.99 -18.11 -1.86
N SER A 320 14.50 -18.35 -3.06
CA SER A 320 14.45 -19.67 -3.67
C SER A 320 14.84 -19.59 -5.14
N THR A 321 15.20 -20.73 -5.75
CA THR A 321 15.52 -20.83 -7.18
C THR A 321 14.39 -20.32 -8.06
N TYR A 322 13.14 -20.52 -7.61
CA TYR A 322 11.93 -19.97 -8.24
C TYR A 322 11.32 -18.93 -7.31
N GLN A 323 11.91 -17.76 -7.28
CA GLN A 323 11.45 -16.68 -6.42
C GLN A 323 10.05 -16.23 -6.80
N ALA A 324 9.10 -16.40 -5.89
CA ALA A 324 7.77 -15.89 -6.05
C ALA A 324 7.75 -14.36 -5.97
N LEU A 325 6.89 -13.73 -6.75
CA LEU A 325 6.69 -12.29 -6.66
C LEU A 325 5.98 -11.93 -5.35
N PRO A 326 6.49 -10.95 -4.58
CA PRO A 326 5.93 -10.61 -3.28
C PRO A 326 4.51 -10.06 -3.40
N ALA A 327 3.56 -10.68 -2.69
CA ALA A 327 2.16 -10.26 -2.67
C ALA A 327 1.99 -8.80 -2.20
N ILE A 328 2.87 -8.30 -1.33
CA ILE A 328 2.87 -6.92 -0.83
C ILE A 328 2.96 -5.91 -1.99
N GLY A 329 3.72 -6.21 -3.03
CA GLY A 329 3.82 -5.36 -4.22
C GLY A 329 2.49 -5.25 -4.97
N PHE A 330 1.76 -6.35 -5.12
CA PHE A 330 0.43 -6.38 -5.74
C PHE A 330 -0.65 -5.76 -4.84
N ASN A 331 -0.56 -5.97 -3.53
CA ASN A 331 -1.51 -5.44 -2.55
C ASN A 331 -1.49 -3.90 -2.48
N GLY A 332 -0.46 -3.24 -3.01
CA GLY A 332 -0.46 -1.80 -3.24
C GLY A 332 -1.55 -1.32 -4.22
N ILE A 333 -1.97 -2.16 -5.18
CA ILE A 333 -3.00 -1.81 -6.16
C ILE A 333 -4.35 -1.55 -5.49
N PRO A 334 -4.94 -2.51 -4.74
CA PRO A 334 -6.18 -2.26 -4.01
C PRO A 334 -6.08 -1.12 -3.01
N VAL A 335 -4.95 -0.97 -2.32
CA VAL A 335 -4.72 0.15 -1.39
C VAL A 335 -4.84 1.50 -2.10
N ALA A 336 -4.23 1.64 -3.28
CA ALA A 336 -4.32 2.86 -4.09
C ALA A 336 -5.74 3.12 -4.62
N LEU A 337 -6.42 2.08 -5.11
CA LEU A 337 -7.78 2.18 -5.65
C LEU A 337 -8.79 2.56 -4.56
N LEU A 338 -8.72 1.93 -3.39
CA LEU A 338 -9.55 2.23 -2.24
C LEU A 338 -9.37 3.68 -1.77
N ALA A 339 -8.13 4.20 -1.84
CA ALA A 339 -7.78 5.59 -1.57
C ALA A 339 -8.17 6.56 -2.71
N ILE A 340 -8.71 6.09 -3.82
CA ILE A 340 -8.97 6.88 -5.04
C ILE A 340 -7.68 7.63 -5.48
N ASN A 341 -6.56 6.95 -5.37
CA ASN A 341 -5.20 7.45 -5.66
C ASN A 341 -4.83 8.74 -4.89
N ASN A 342 -5.43 9.00 -3.73
CA ASN A 342 -5.06 10.13 -2.88
C ASN A 342 -3.98 9.70 -1.89
N PRO A 343 -2.79 10.33 -1.85
CA PRO A 343 -1.70 9.92 -0.97
C PRO A 343 -2.06 9.89 0.52
N ILE A 344 -2.87 10.83 0.99
CA ILE A 344 -3.36 10.80 2.39
C ILE A 344 -4.36 9.65 2.59
N GLY A 345 -5.25 9.43 1.61
CA GLY A 345 -6.17 8.29 1.63
C GLY A 345 -5.46 6.94 1.69
N VAL A 346 -4.28 6.83 1.06
CA VAL A 346 -3.45 5.60 1.05
C VAL A 346 -3.01 5.20 2.47
N ILE A 347 -2.79 6.16 3.37
CA ILE A 347 -2.47 5.85 4.78
C ILE A 347 -3.62 5.04 5.41
N PHE A 348 -4.85 5.53 5.28
CA PHE A 348 -6.02 4.89 5.87
C PHE A 348 -6.36 3.55 5.19
N SER A 349 -6.28 3.50 3.85
CA SER A 349 -6.53 2.25 3.12
C SER A 349 -5.44 1.20 3.37
N GLY A 350 -4.18 1.60 3.53
CA GLY A 350 -3.08 0.71 3.91
C GLY A 350 -3.25 0.12 5.31
N ILE A 351 -3.64 0.95 6.29
CA ILE A 351 -3.97 0.49 7.65
C ILE A 351 -5.18 -0.46 7.61
N PHE A 352 -6.20 -0.14 6.85
CA PHE A 352 -7.39 -0.99 6.72
C PHE A 352 -7.06 -2.36 6.09
N MET A 353 -6.29 -2.38 5.01
CA MET A 353 -5.85 -3.63 4.38
C MET A 353 -4.97 -4.48 5.31
N SER A 354 -4.12 -3.82 6.09
CA SER A 354 -3.32 -4.48 7.11
C SER A 354 -4.18 -5.03 8.25
N MET A 355 -5.22 -4.30 8.65
CA MET A 355 -6.21 -4.78 9.63
C MET A 355 -6.85 -6.09 9.18
N LEU A 356 -7.25 -6.19 7.90
CA LEU A 356 -7.81 -7.43 7.35
C LEU A 356 -6.82 -8.61 7.40
N ASN A 357 -5.54 -8.35 7.13
CA ASN A 357 -4.52 -9.39 7.26
C ASN A 357 -4.37 -9.89 8.71
N VAL A 358 -4.41 -8.99 9.70
CA VAL A 358 -4.34 -9.36 11.12
C VAL A 358 -5.63 -10.08 11.54
N VAL A 359 -6.79 -9.60 11.12
CA VAL A 359 -8.09 -10.27 11.34
C VAL A 359 -8.08 -11.69 10.77
N GLY A 360 -7.47 -11.90 9.62
CA GLY A 360 -7.29 -13.22 9.04
C GLY A 360 -6.44 -14.16 9.89
N GLN A 361 -5.37 -13.66 10.46
CA GLN A 361 -4.56 -14.44 11.40
C GLN A 361 -5.34 -14.77 12.70
N GLN A 362 -6.14 -13.84 13.20
CA GLN A 362 -7.03 -14.10 14.33
C GLN A 362 -8.11 -15.14 13.97
N LEU A 363 -8.64 -15.07 12.75
CA LEU A 363 -9.63 -16.04 12.27
C LEU A 363 -9.06 -17.46 12.27
N THR A 364 -7.86 -17.67 11.72
CA THR A 364 -7.18 -18.97 11.73
C THR A 364 -6.75 -19.41 13.13
N GLY A 365 -6.31 -18.48 13.96
CA GLY A 365 -5.86 -18.76 15.32
C GLY A 365 -6.99 -19.15 16.30
N PHE A 366 -8.18 -18.57 16.12
CA PHE A 366 -9.31 -18.78 17.04
C PHE A 366 -10.44 -19.65 16.48
N THR A 367 -10.38 -20.04 15.21
CA THR A 367 -11.43 -20.86 14.58
C THR A 367 -10.82 -21.95 13.71
N ALA A 368 -11.63 -22.88 13.22
CA ALA A 368 -11.20 -23.94 12.31
C ALA A 368 -11.18 -23.48 10.81
N TYR A 369 -11.21 -22.18 10.55
CA TYR A 369 -11.04 -21.65 9.19
C TYR A 369 -9.59 -21.72 8.74
N ASN A 370 -9.40 -21.84 7.43
CA ASN A 370 -8.09 -21.82 6.79
C ASN A 370 -7.67 -20.36 6.47
N GLU A 371 -6.36 -20.10 6.41
CA GLU A 371 -5.79 -18.79 6.04
C GLU A 371 -6.26 -18.27 4.67
N TYR A 372 -6.47 -19.13 3.69
CA TYR A 372 -6.94 -18.77 2.34
C TYR A 372 -8.31 -18.09 2.32
N ILE A 373 -9.15 -18.28 3.33
CA ILE A 373 -10.43 -17.56 3.44
C ILE A 373 -10.24 -16.07 3.56
N THR A 374 -9.19 -15.63 4.23
CA THR A 374 -8.85 -14.22 4.36
C THR A 374 -8.49 -13.61 3.03
N ASP A 375 -7.71 -14.31 2.22
CA ASP A 375 -7.35 -13.85 0.88
C ASP A 375 -8.58 -13.72 -0.02
N VAL A 376 -9.56 -14.63 0.10
CA VAL A 376 -10.85 -14.52 -0.59
C VAL A 376 -11.62 -13.30 -0.12
N ILE A 377 -11.68 -13.03 1.19
CA ILE A 377 -12.37 -11.85 1.74
C ILE A 377 -11.70 -10.57 1.24
N ILE A 378 -10.37 -10.50 1.28
CA ILE A 378 -9.60 -9.37 0.76
C ILE A 378 -9.88 -9.17 -0.73
N ALA A 379 -9.85 -10.23 -1.54
CA ALA A 379 -10.13 -10.17 -2.97
C ALA A 379 -11.55 -9.64 -3.25
N VAL A 380 -12.55 -10.08 -2.49
CA VAL A 380 -13.93 -9.60 -2.61
C VAL A 380 -14.04 -8.11 -2.25
N ILE A 381 -13.40 -7.68 -1.15
CA ILE A 381 -13.40 -6.27 -0.73
C ILE A 381 -12.74 -5.41 -1.81
N VAL A 382 -11.62 -5.86 -2.36
CA VAL A 382 -10.90 -5.18 -3.45
C VAL A 382 -11.79 -5.07 -4.69
N TYR A 383 -12.43 -6.16 -5.09
CA TYR A 383 -13.34 -6.18 -6.23
C TYR A 383 -14.50 -5.18 -6.04
N LEU A 384 -15.13 -5.19 -4.88
CA LEU A 384 -16.21 -4.26 -4.55
C LEU A 384 -15.73 -2.81 -4.44
N SER A 385 -14.49 -2.58 -4.02
CA SER A 385 -13.92 -1.23 -3.99
C SER A 385 -13.80 -0.60 -5.39
N ALA A 386 -13.59 -1.42 -6.43
CA ALA A 386 -13.60 -0.95 -7.81
C ALA A 386 -14.96 -0.36 -8.22
N PHE A 387 -16.06 -0.84 -7.63
CA PHE A 387 -17.41 -0.30 -7.85
C PHE A 387 -17.68 1.01 -7.11
N SER A 388 -16.76 1.51 -6.29
CA SER A 388 -16.91 2.80 -5.60
C SER A 388 -17.20 3.97 -6.57
N LEU A 389 -16.64 3.92 -7.78
CA LEU A 389 -16.94 4.87 -8.85
C LEU A 389 -18.38 4.76 -9.34
N VAL A 390 -18.92 3.55 -9.48
CA VAL A 390 -20.30 3.30 -9.87
C VAL A 390 -21.26 3.78 -8.79
N ILE A 391 -20.97 3.46 -7.52
CA ILE A 391 -21.72 3.94 -6.37
C ILE A 391 -21.76 5.48 -6.35
N ARG A 392 -20.62 6.12 -6.60
CA ARG A 392 -20.54 7.59 -6.71
C ARG A 392 -21.39 8.13 -7.85
N MET A 393 -21.37 7.51 -9.03
CA MET A 393 -22.21 7.91 -10.16
C MET A 393 -23.70 7.78 -9.84
N LEU A 394 -24.10 6.71 -9.17
CA LEU A 394 -25.50 6.51 -8.76
C LEU A 394 -25.94 7.55 -7.72
N LEU A 395 -25.10 7.87 -6.75
CA LEU A 395 -25.36 8.90 -5.74
C LEU A 395 -25.47 10.30 -6.37
N THR A 396 -24.64 10.62 -7.36
CA THR A 396 -24.68 11.92 -8.07
C THR A 396 -25.83 12.00 -9.06
N ARG A 397 -26.23 10.92 -9.69
CA ARG A 397 -27.37 10.87 -10.62
C ARG A 397 -28.70 11.22 -9.93
N LYS A 398 -28.92 10.72 -8.71
CA LYS A 398 -30.12 11.00 -7.90
C LYS A 398 -30.26 12.49 -7.55
N GLN A 399 -29.15 13.22 -7.40
CA GLN A 399 -29.17 14.68 -7.14
C GLN A 399 -29.57 15.50 -8.39
N ARG A 400 -29.08 15.12 -9.59
CA ARG A 400 -29.48 15.82 -10.83
C ARG A 400 -30.97 15.72 -11.12
N THR A 401 -31.58 14.59 -10.79
CA THR A 401 -33.04 14.42 -10.98
C THR A 401 -33.86 15.27 -10.02
N THR A 402 -33.42 15.46 -8.78
CA THR A 402 -34.10 16.29 -7.77
C THR A 402 -33.95 17.79 -8.05
N THR A 403 -32.82 18.22 -8.62
CA THR A 403 -32.61 19.65 -8.94
C THR A 403 -33.41 20.08 -10.17
N ASN A 404 -33.63 19.19 -11.15
CA ASN A 404 -34.42 19.48 -12.34
C ASN A 404 -35.94 19.50 -12.07
N VAL A 405 -36.42 18.90 -10.99
CA VAL A 405 -37.85 18.93 -10.61
C VAL A 405 -38.23 20.26 -9.92
N ASN A 406 -37.23 20.95 -9.33
CA ASN A 406 -37.42 22.22 -8.64
C ASN A 406 -37.03 23.45 -9.47
N ALA A 407 -36.64 23.29 -10.72
CA ALA A 407 -36.43 24.41 -11.64
C ALA A 407 -37.78 24.78 -12.26
N GLU A 408 -38.40 25.86 -11.75
CA GLU A 408 -39.55 26.51 -12.37
C GLU A 408 -39.20 26.84 -13.84
N PRO A 409 -40.10 26.60 -14.80
CA PRO A 409 -39.85 26.96 -16.17
C PRO A 409 -39.73 28.49 -16.27
N ALA A 410 -38.61 28.97 -16.81
CA ALA A 410 -38.40 30.38 -17.08
C ALA A 410 -39.57 30.88 -17.96
N ARG A 411 -40.29 31.92 -17.47
CA ARG A 411 -41.29 32.63 -18.25
C ARG A 411 -40.62 33.18 -19.52
N PRO A 412 -41.26 33.08 -20.69
CA PRO A 412 -40.77 33.76 -21.90
C PRO A 412 -40.86 35.26 -21.69
N GLU A 413 -39.73 35.97 -21.84
CA GLU A 413 -39.72 37.41 -21.93
C GLU A 413 -40.48 37.81 -23.20
N ASN A 414 -41.55 38.62 -23.03
CA ASN A 414 -42.28 39.23 -24.11
C ASN A 414 -41.34 40.16 -24.91
N GLU A 415 -41.10 39.87 -26.16
CA GLU A 415 -40.63 40.80 -27.16
C GLU A 415 -41.66 41.89 -27.33
N THR A 416 -41.44 43.05 -26.74
CA THR A 416 -42.15 44.28 -27.11
C THR A 416 -41.52 44.82 -28.39
N GLU A 417 -42.30 44.70 -29.45
CA GLU A 417 -42.17 45.51 -30.68
C GLU A 417 -41.85 46.99 -30.37
N LYS A 418 -40.84 47.51 -30.97
CA LYS A 418 -40.77 48.91 -31.32
C LYS A 418 -40.37 48.99 -32.83
N GLY A 419 -41.42 49.16 -33.62
CA GLY A 419 -41.32 49.69 -34.94
C GLY A 419 -41.13 51.22 -34.89
N GLY A 420 -40.68 51.76 -36.02
CA GLY A 420 -40.62 53.19 -36.33
C GLY A 420 -39.21 53.57 -36.79
N GLU A 421 -39.01 53.68 -38.01
CA GLU A 421 -39.22 54.79 -38.95
C GLU A 421 -37.92 55.59 -39.26
N GLN A 422 -37.54 55.57 -40.53
CA GLN A 422 -36.99 56.67 -41.35
C GLN A 422 -35.56 57.22 -41.06
N ALA A 423 -34.60 57.02 -41.91
CA ALA A 423 -34.21 57.86 -43.06
C ALA A 423 -32.99 57.21 -43.77
#